data_a8e2db72fd759d9ba773af734c4bc19f
#
_entry.id   a8e2db72fd759d9ba773af734c4bc19f
#
_cell.length_a   1.000
_cell.length_b   1.000
_cell.length_c   1.000
_cell.angle_alpha   90.00
_cell.angle_beta   90.00
_cell.angle_gamma   90.00
#
_symmetry.space_group_name_H-M   'P 1'
#
loop_
_entity.id
_entity.type
_entity.pdbx_description
1 polymer ?
#
loop_
_entity_poly.entity_id
_entity_poly.type
_entity_poly.pdbx_seq_one_letter_code
_entity_poly.pdbx_strand_id
1 'polypeptide(L)'
;MYEGKIVQWSWGKPFVRPAVWDDAGEALRTGTAMQTRDEGGTPWNYTFCPQADYYMKSHLFGDIYASDQLTPAERELVTVAALSAMDGVTPQFEGHKECAVFMGNTPEQVAELCLWLEKHIKQ
;
A
#
# COMPACT_ATOMS: atom_id res chain seq x y z
N MET A 1 21.16 20.98 8.92
CA MET A 1 22.11 20.71 7.84
C MET A 1 22.23 19.20 7.70
N TYR A 2 21.81 18.68 6.59
CA TYR A 2 21.98 17.27 6.27
C TYR A 2 23.47 17.08 5.96
N GLU A 3 24.26 16.64 6.91
CA GLU A 3 25.59 16.15 6.61
C GLU A 3 25.44 14.92 5.73
N GLY A 4 25.84 15.08 4.47
CA GLY A 4 25.64 14.09 3.42
C GLY A 4 26.34 12.77 3.67
N LYS A 5 25.76 11.94 4.50
CA LYS A 5 25.83 10.51 4.26
C LYS A 5 24.98 10.31 3.00
N ILE A 6 25.66 10.15 1.89
CA ILE A 6 25.08 9.50 0.73
C ILE A 6 24.49 8.22 1.32
N VAL A 7 23.17 8.25 1.58
CA VAL A 7 22.44 7.03 1.82
C VAL A 7 22.65 6.28 0.52
N GLN A 8 23.53 5.30 0.57
CA GLN A 8 23.73 4.41 -0.53
C GLN A 8 22.38 3.71 -0.67
N TRP A 9 21.56 4.23 -1.59
CA TRP A 9 20.32 3.60 -1.97
C TRP A 9 20.71 2.24 -2.51
N SER A 10 20.77 1.24 -1.64
CA SER A 10 20.63 -0.10 -2.11
C SER A 10 19.22 -0.12 -2.71
N TRP A 11 19.14 0.04 -4.01
CA TRP A 11 17.95 -0.32 -4.74
C TRP A 11 17.61 -1.70 -4.26
N GLY A 12 16.60 -1.87 -3.45
CA GLY A 12 16.26 -3.11 -2.79
C GLY A 12 16.46 -4.35 -3.66
N LYS A 13 15.92 -5.46 -3.34
CA LYS A 13 15.95 -6.61 -4.23
C LYS A 13 15.59 -6.16 -5.66
N PRO A 14 16.31 -6.60 -6.70
CA PRO A 14 15.94 -6.29 -8.07
C PRO A 14 14.44 -6.56 -8.23
N PHE A 15 13.72 -5.62 -8.82
CA PHE A 15 12.31 -5.85 -9.14
C PHE A 15 12.22 -7.09 -10.02
N VAL A 16 11.98 -8.21 -9.41
CA VAL A 16 11.53 -9.39 -10.13
C VAL A 16 10.05 -9.17 -10.35
N ARG A 17 9.71 -8.61 -11.50
CA ARG A 17 8.34 -8.64 -11.94
C ARG A 17 7.86 -10.09 -11.79
N PRO A 18 6.85 -10.36 -10.96
CA PRO A 18 6.26 -11.69 -11.01
C PRO A 18 5.97 -11.97 -12.48
N ALA A 19 6.34 -13.13 -12.96
CA ALA A 19 6.45 -13.53 -14.35
C ALA A 19 5.58 -12.73 -15.32
N VAL A 20 6.15 -12.34 -16.45
CA VAL A 20 5.41 -11.66 -17.53
C VAL A 20 4.00 -12.22 -17.56
N TRP A 21 3.01 -11.39 -17.31
CA TRP A 21 1.63 -11.80 -17.32
C TRP A 21 1.32 -12.39 -18.70
N ASP A 22 1.15 -13.69 -18.78
CA ASP A 22 0.92 -14.38 -20.05
C ASP A 22 -0.45 -14.05 -20.64
N ASP A 23 -1.37 -13.52 -19.82
CA ASP A 23 -2.65 -12.99 -20.27
C ASP A 23 -3.09 -11.74 -19.45
N ALA A 24 -3.95 -10.93 -20.04
CA ALA A 24 -4.49 -9.71 -19.40
C ALA A 24 -5.35 -9.99 -18.15
N GLY A 25 -5.79 -11.23 -17.95
CA GLY A 25 -6.57 -11.64 -16.79
C GLY A 25 -5.72 -12.02 -15.58
N GLU A 26 -4.43 -12.30 -15.77
CA GLU A 26 -3.56 -12.77 -14.69
C GLU A 26 -3.31 -11.71 -13.64
N ALA A 27 -3.03 -10.46 -14.05
CA ALA A 27 -2.89 -9.34 -13.14
C ALA A 27 -4.17 -9.11 -12.32
N LEU A 28 -5.34 -9.24 -12.95
CA LEU A 28 -6.62 -9.12 -12.26
C LEU A 28 -6.85 -10.24 -11.24
N ARG A 29 -6.54 -11.49 -11.59
CA ARG A 29 -6.68 -12.62 -10.66
C ARG A 29 -5.74 -12.49 -9.46
N THR A 30 -4.48 -12.16 -9.72
CA THR A 30 -3.47 -11.95 -8.68
C THR A 30 -3.84 -10.78 -7.80
N GLY A 31 -4.23 -9.66 -8.38
CA GLY A 31 -4.64 -8.47 -7.64
C GLY A 31 -5.89 -8.70 -6.80
N THR A 32 -6.87 -9.43 -7.30
CA THR A 32 -8.05 -9.82 -6.52
C THR A 32 -7.66 -10.69 -5.31
N ALA A 33 -6.75 -11.63 -5.48
CA ALA A 33 -6.25 -12.45 -4.38
C ALA A 33 -5.47 -11.62 -3.35
N MET A 34 -4.63 -10.68 -3.79
CA MET A 34 -3.90 -9.77 -2.90
C MET A 34 -4.85 -8.86 -2.12
N GLN A 35 -5.80 -8.23 -2.79
CA GLN A 35 -6.82 -7.40 -2.14
C GLN A 35 -7.62 -8.21 -1.11
N THR A 36 -8.04 -9.41 -1.46
CA THR A 36 -8.79 -10.31 -0.56
C THR A 36 -7.99 -10.60 0.71
N ARG A 37 -6.68 -10.84 0.58
CA ARG A 37 -5.79 -11.06 1.71
C ARG A 37 -5.67 -9.80 2.57
N ASP A 38 -5.38 -8.68 1.95
CA ASP A 38 -5.04 -7.42 2.62
C ASP A 38 -6.27 -6.78 3.30
N GLU A 39 -7.46 -7.06 2.80
CA GLU A 39 -8.74 -6.60 3.35
C GLU A 39 -9.43 -7.64 4.27
N GLY A 40 -8.72 -8.68 4.67
CA GLY A 40 -9.22 -9.64 5.67
C GLY A 40 -10.25 -10.66 5.16
N GLY A 41 -10.26 -10.96 3.86
CA GLY A 41 -11.02 -12.06 3.29
C GLY A 41 -12.16 -11.69 2.35
N THR A 42 -12.60 -10.43 2.31
CA THR A 42 -13.62 -9.99 1.38
C THR A 42 -13.13 -8.76 0.61
N PRO A 43 -12.85 -8.87 -0.69
CA PRO A 43 -12.35 -7.75 -1.45
C PRO A 43 -13.44 -6.68 -1.60
N TRP A 44 -13.05 -5.43 -1.40
CA TRP A 44 -13.92 -4.31 -1.69
C TRP A 44 -14.27 -4.28 -3.19
N ASN A 45 -15.52 -4.02 -3.50
CA ASN A 45 -15.99 -3.92 -4.89
C ASN A 45 -16.58 -2.54 -5.15
N TYR A 46 -16.01 -1.83 -6.09
CA TYR A 46 -16.54 -0.55 -6.59
C TYR A 46 -17.63 -0.79 -7.64
N THR A 47 -18.78 -1.31 -7.22
CA THR A 47 -19.88 -1.65 -8.13
C THR A 47 -20.42 -0.44 -8.88
N PHE A 48 -20.29 0.77 -8.29
CA PHE A 48 -20.67 2.04 -8.94
C PHE A 48 -19.67 2.50 -10.01
N CYS A 49 -18.46 1.97 -10.02
CA CYS A 49 -17.43 2.29 -11.00
C CYS A 49 -16.61 1.03 -11.34
N PRO A 50 -17.11 0.14 -12.19
CA PRO A 50 -16.45 -1.13 -12.51
C PRO A 50 -15.05 -0.97 -13.11
N GLN A 51 -14.80 0.13 -13.80
CA GLN A 51 -13.50 0.41 -14.39
C GLN A 51 -12.46 0.77 -13.33
N ALA A 52 -12.83 1.52 -12.31
CA ALA A 52 -11.97 1.79 -11.17
C ALA A 52 -11.67 0.50 -10.39
N ASP A 53 -12.66 -0.35 -10.18
CA ASP A 53 -12.50 -1.66 -9.56
C ASP A 53 -11.50 -2.53 -10.34
N TYR A 54 -11.61 -2.57 -11.66
CA TYR A 54 -10.67 -3.28 -12.53
C TYR A 54 -9.23 -2.77 -12.39
N TYR A 55 -9.02 -1.44 -12.43
CA TYR A 55 -7.68 -0.87 -12.32
C TYR A 55 -7.09 -1.03 -10.92
N MET A 56 -7.90 -0.91 -9.89
CA MET A 56 -7.41 -1.19 -8.53
C MET A 56 -6.95 -2.63 -8.39
N LYS A 57 -7.76 -3.59 -8.81
CA LYS A 57 -7.42 -5.00 -8.71
C LYS A 57 -6.24 -5.39 -9.60
N SER A 58 -6.25 -4.99 -10.87
CA SER A 58 -5.21 -5.40 -11.81
C SER A 58 -3.90 -4.63 -11.62
N HIS A 59 -3.95 -3.32 -11.48
CA HIS A 59 -2.74 -2.50 -11.40
C HIS A 59 -2.26 -2.26 -9.97
N LEU A 60 -3.11 -1.75 -9.08
CA LEU A 60 -2.66 -1.45 -7.72
C LEU A 60 -2.31 -2.74 -6.97
N PHE A 61 -3.22 -3.69 -6.90
CA PHE A 61 -2.98 -4.93 -6.18
C PHE A 61 -2.19 -5.96 -7.01
N GLY A 62 -2.43 -6.04 -8.31
CA GLY A 62 -1.78 -7.01 -9.19
C GLY A 62 -0.34 -6.66 -9.56
N ASP A 63 -0.08 -5.42 -9.92
CA ASP A 63 1.27 -4.99 -10.31
C ASP A 63 2.08 -4.44 -9.13
N ILE A 64 1.48 -3.61 -8.28
CA ILE A 64 2.21 -2.89 -7.23
C ILE A 64 2.23 -3.67 -5.92
N TYR A 65 1.07 -4.07 -5.39
CA TYR A 65 0.99 -4.76 -4.11
C TYR A 65 1.48 -6.21 -4.16
N ALA A 66 1.45 -6.84 -5.32
CA ALA A 66 2.05 -8.16 -5.53
C ALA A 66 3.59 -8.11 -5.63
N SER A 67 4.19 -6.93 -5.74
CA SER A 67 5.63 -6.74 -5.72
C SER A 67 6.22 -7.09 -4.35
N ASP A 68 7.41 -7.67 -4.34
CA ASP A 68 8.16 -8.03 -3.13
C ASP A 68 9.16 -6.96 -2.65
N GLN A 69 9.07 -5.74 -3.20
CA GLN A 69 9.95 -4.62 -2.84
C GLN A 69 9.79 -4.19 -1.39
N LEU A 70 8.56 -4.19 -0.91
CA LEU A 70 8.18 -3.91 0.47
C LEU A 70 7.38 -5.09 1.01
N THR A 71 7.52 -5.36 2.29
CA THR A 71 6.58 -6.23 2.98
C THR A 71 5.18 -5.60 3.01
N PRO A 72 4.12 -6.39 3.17
CA PRO A 72 2.77 -5.83 3.33
C PRO A 72 2.66 -4.81 4.47
N ALA A 73 3.33 -5.07 5.59
CA ALA A 73 3.36 -4.16 6.75
C ALA A 73 4.02 -2.82 6.41
N GLU A 74 5.18 -2.83 5.74
CA GLU A 74 5.87 -1.61 5.31
C GLU A 74 5.05 -0.83 4.28
N ARG A 75 4.40 -1.53 3.37
CA ARG A 75 3.55 -0.90 2.34
C ARG A 75 2.38 -0.16 2.95
N GLU A 76 1.74 -0.73 3.96
CA GLU A 76 0.65 -0.05 4.66
C GLU A 76 1.12 1.19 5.41
N LEU A 77 2.31 1.19 6.01
CA LEU A 77 2.88 2.40 6.62
C LEU A 77 3.11 3.51 5.58
N VAL A 78 3.60 3.16 4.39
CA VAL A 78 3.77 4.11 3.29
C VAL A 78 2.40 4.66 2.83
N THR A 79 1.39 3.80 2.74
CA THR A 79 0.03 4.19 2.36
C THR A 79 -0.59 5.13 3.39
N VAL A 80 -0.47 4.82 4.68
CA VAL A 80 -0.92 5.69 5.77
C VAL A 80 -0.23 7.05 5.70
N ALA A 81 1.08 7.07 5.48
CA ALA A 81 1.83 8.32 5.34
C ALA A 81 1.35 9.16 4.15
N ALA A 82 1.15 8.55 2.99
CA ALA A 82 0.64 9.24 1.81
C ALA A 82 -0.77 9.81 2.03
N LEU A 83 -1.68 9.02 2.58
CA LEU A 83 -3.05 9.44 2.85
C LEU A 83 -3.14 10.55 3.91
N SER A 84 -2.22 10.58 4.88
CA SER A 84 -2.17 11.64 5.89
C SER A 84 -1.94 13.04 5.31
N ALA A 85 -1.30 13.12 4.16
CA ALA A 85 -0.99 14.38 3.46
C ALA A 85 -2.07 14.80 2.46
N MET A 86 -3.16 14.03 2.34
CA MET A 86 -4.24 14.28 1.38
C MET A 86 -5.50 14.75 2.10
N ASP A 87 -6.23 15.66 1.44
CA ASP A 87 -7.54 16.09 1.91
C ASP A 87 -8.66 15.21 1.34
N GLY A 88 -9.75 15.06 2.09
CA GLY A 88 -10.95 14.36 1.63
C GLY A 88 -10.87 12.83 1.60
N VAL A 89 -9.84 12.24 2.18
CA VAL A 89 -9.58 10.79 2.20
C VAL A 89 -9.62 10.20 3.61
N THR A 90 -10.31 10.83 4.54
CA THR A 90 -10.37 10.37 5.94
C THR A 90 -10.82 8.92 6.09
N PRO A 91 -11.88 8.44 5.39
CA PRO A 91 -12.27 7.04 5.51
C PRO A 91 -11.17 6.07 5.06
N GLN A 92 -10.44 6.39 3.98
CA GLN A 92 -9.33 5.59 3.48
C GLN A 92 -8.15 5.62 4.46
N PHE A 93 -7.83 6.79 5.02
CA PHE A 93 -6.78 6.93 6.02
C PHE A 93 -7.06 6.05 7.25
N GLU A 94 -8.28 6.11 7.82
CA GLU A 94 -8.64 5.28 8.96
C GLU A 94 -8.61 3.80 8.62
N GLY A 95 -9.16 3.39 7.47
CA GLY A 95 -9.12 1.99 7.01
C GLY A 95 -7.70 1.46 6.84
N HIS A 96 -6.79 2.25 6.27
CA HIS A 96 -5.39 1.82 6.09
C HIS A 96 -4.60 1.77 7.41
N LYS A 97 -4.96 2.54 8.43
CA LYS A 97 -4.38 2.35 9.77
C LYS A 97 -4.76 0.97 10.35
N GLU A 98 -6.00 0.54 10.16
CA GLU A 98 -6.43 -0.80 10.56
C GLU A 98 -5.74 -1.89 9.74
N CYS A 99 -5.64 -1.71 8.42
CA CYS A 99 -4.89 -2.61 7.55
C CYS A 99 -3.41 -2.71 7.94
N ALA A 100 -2.78 -1.60 8.33
CA ALA A 100 -1.39 -1.60 8.77
C ALA A 100 -1.16 -2.50 10.01
N VAL A 101 -2.08 -2.47 10.96
CA VAL A 101 -2.04 -3.38 12.11
C VAL A 101 -2.30 -4.81 11.68
N PHE A 102 -3.28 -5.03 10.83
CA PHE A 102 -3.60 -6.37 10.31
C PHE A 102 -2.43 -7.00 9.53
N MET A 103 -1.65 -6.18 8.81
CA MET A 103 -0.48 -6.63 8.06
C MET A 103 0.78 -6.85 8.91
N GLY A 104 0.73 -6.57 10.23
CA GLY A 104 1.79 -6.95 11.16
C GLY A 104 2.50 -5.80 11.86
N ASN A 105 2.09 -4.55 11.66
CA ASN A 105 2.56 -3.45 12.50
C ASN A 105 1.85 -3.47 13.86
N THR A 106 2.49 -2.97 14.91
CA THR A 106 1.80 -2.78 16.17
C THR A 106 0.94 -1.51 16.15
N PRO A 107 -0.14 -1.44 16.93
CA PRO A 107 -0.92 -0.22 17.08
C PRO A 107 -0.06 0.99 17.50
N GLU A 108 0.96 0.76 18.33
CA GLU A 108 1.90 1.79 18.80
C GLU A 108 2.75 2.32 17.65
N GLN A 109 3.24 1.46 16.75
CA GLN A 109 4.01 1.88 15.58
C GLN A 109 3.17 2.76 14.65
N VAL A 110 1.92 2.40 14.41
CA VAL A 110 0.99 3.19 13.58
C VAL A 110 0.69 4.53 14.24
N ALA A 111 0.45 4.55 15.56
CA ALA A 111 0.20 5.78 16.30
C ALA A 111 1.43 6.70 16.30
N GLU A 112 2.63 6.16 16.50
CA GLU A 112 3.89 6.92 16.45
C GLU A 112 4.11 7.54 15.07
N LEU A 113 3.87 6.80 14.00
CA LEU A 113 3.92 7.33 12.63
C LEU A 113 2.96 8.51 12.47
N CYS A 114 1.71 8.37 12.89
CA CYS A 114 0.71 9.44 12.77
C CYS A 114 1.12 10.70 13.53
N LEU A 115 1.62 10.58 14.75
CA LEU A 115 2.13 11.70 15.55
C LEU A 115 3.31 12.39 14.87
N TRP A 116 4.22 11.61 14.30
CA TRP A 116 5.36 12.15 13.56
C TRP A 116 4.92 12.94 12.33
N LEU A 117 3.96 12.40 11.56
CA LEU A 117 3.41 13.04 10.36
C LEU A 117 2.68 14.35 10.70
N GLU A 118 1.87 14.36 11.75
CA GLU A 118 1.20 15.58 12.22
C GLU A 118 2.21 16.69 12.55
N LYS A 119 3.29 16.33 13.21
CA LYS A 119 4.32 17.28 13.63
C LYS A 119 5.14 17.84 12.46
N HIS A 120 5.36 17.07 11.39
CA HIS A 120 6.35 17.41 10.36
C HIS A 120 5.73 17.72 8.99
N ILE A 121 4.52 17.29 8.72
CA ILE A 121 3.89 17.44 7.39
C ILE A 121 2.68 18.37 7.43
N LYS A 122 1.88 18.34 8.49
CA LYS A 122 0.68 19.19 8.63
C LYS A 122 1.01 20.51 9.33
N GLN A 123 1.98 21.23 8.84
CA GLN A 123 2.24 22.60 9.30
C GLN A 123 1.58 23.62 8.40
#